data_5736aa940450a830605dedfa19df03b9
#
_entry.id   5736aa940450a830605dedfa19df03b9
#
_cell.length_a   1.000
_cell.length_b   1.000
_cell.length_c   1.000
_cell.angle_alpha   90.00
_cell.angle_beta   90.00
_cell.angle_gamma   90.00
#
_symmetry.space_group_name_H-M   'P 1'
#
loop_
_entity.id
_entity.type
_entity.pdbx_description
1 polymer ?
#
loop_
_entity_poly.entity_id
_entity_poly.type
_entity_poly.pdbx_seq_one_letter_code
_entity_poly.pdbx_strand_id
1 'polypeptide(L)'
;TKTQAIGVLEDRVFTPDDQKGLEFEMYILQDLDLNFYYVANLDSENILFGKAVSDDEIFSTSYATHEPSLFINGEFSTPDGYYQLSGKEQIANSTTLQELSLVIDKNTRAQLYKISVFGASTGRITSTSQLYTYDEMNDALFNNATNTLCPVVKDNFECEGKEIEPGWRVYVGGENYSKLFSSQRIRGPLGVVTKWTFQFALLSVIFSFAVGLLLSMILNKDGLKFQRIYRAVFILPYAIPAFVSALVWKGLLNPDYGVINSWLGPLYEMLDIEPVKWLKTKESARSAVLLVNTWLGFPYMFLITTGALQSIPKELIEAAKVDGATGIQSFWRITFPLLMVSISPLLIGSFAFNFNNFTLIFLLSGGGPPIIGSEVSVGW
;
A
#
# COMPACT_ATOMS: atom_id res chain seq x y z
N THR A 1 -8.62 -7.44 19.44
CA THR A 1 -8.88 -8.62 20.30
C THR A 1 -10.06 -9.41 19.77
N LYS A 2 -10.24 -10.66 20.23
CA LYS A 2 -11.39 -11.50 19.86
C LYS A 2 -12.72 -10.82 20.19
N THR A 3 -12.82 -10.22 21.35
CA THR A 3 -14.03 -9.48 21.78
C THR A 3 -14.37 -8.31 20.85
N GLN A 4 -13.36 -7.57 20.38
CA GLN A 4 -13.58 -6.49 19.40
C GLN A 4 -14.04 -7.03 18.04
N ALA A 5 -13.47 -8.16 17.58
CA ALA A 5 -13.89 -8.80 16.35
C ALA A 5 -15.35 -9.29 16.44
N ILE A 6 -15.73 -9.91 17.56
CA ILE A 6 -17.10 -10.32 17.82
C ILE A 6 -18.03 -9.11 17.75
N GLY A 7 -17.74 -8.02 18.45
CA GLY A 7 -18.58 -6.82 18.43
C GLY A 7 -18.78 -6.27 17.01
N VAL A 8 -17.73 -6.18 16.20
CA VAL A 8 -17.84 -5.74 14.79
C VAL A 8 -18.69 -6.69 13.94
N LEU A 9 -18.64 -8.00 14.23
CA LEU A 9 -19.41 -9.00 13.48
C LEU A 9 -20.88 -9.01 13.91
N GLU A 10 -21.16 -8.80 15.18
CA GLU A 10 -22.53 -8.67 15.72
C GLU A 10 -23.23 -7.40 15.22
N ASP A 11 -22.49 -6.35 14.90
CA ASP A 11 -23.04 -5.12 14.29
C ASP A 11 -23.46 -5.30 12.82
N ARG A 12 -23.09 -6.42 12.19
CA ARG A 12 -23.50 -6.71 10.81
C ARG A 12 -24.97 -7.10 10.74
N VAL A 13 -25.65 -6.56 9.75
CA VAL A 13 -27.08 -6.77 9.54
C VAL A 13 -27.34 -7.36 8.15
N PHE A 14 -28.44 -8.03 8.00
CA PHE A 14 -28.96 -8.52 6.71
C PHE A 14 -30.47 -8.28 6.64
N THR A 15 -31.01 -8.26 5.43
CA THR A 15 -32.46 -8.16 5.21
C THR A 15 -33.00 -9.56 4.88
N PRO A 16 -33.82 -10.16 5.74
CA PRO A 16 -34.46 -11.43 5.47
C PRO A 16 -35.33 -11.36 4.19
N ASP A 17 -35.42 -12.45 3.45
CA ASP A 17 -36.13 -12.49 2.17
C ASP A 17 -37.66 -12.27 2.29
N ASP A 18 -38.24 -12.64 3.41
CA ASP A 18 -39.63 -12.43 3.76
C ASP A 18 -39.98 -10.95 4.08
N GLN A 19 -38.97 -10.14 4.33
CA GLN A 19 -39.09 -8.71 4.65
C GLN A 19 -38.61 -7.77 3.52
N LYS A 20 -38.23 -8.34 2.39
CA LYS A 20 -37.90 -7.57 1.19
C LYS A 20 -39.17 -7.17 0.46
N GLY A 21 -39.56 -5.90 0.58
CA GLY A 21 -40.39 -5.29 -0.44
C GLY A 21 -41.87 -5.09 -0.16
N LEU A 22 -42.29 -4.89 1.08
CA LEU A 22 -43.58 -4.26 1.34
C LEU A 22 -43.58 -2.85 0.78
N GLU A 23 -44.33 -2.65 -0.29
CA GLU A 23 -44.51 -1.35 -0.94
C GLU A 23 -45.74 -0.64 -0.35
N PHE A 24 -45.60 0.65 -0.11
CA PHE A 24 -46.65 1.49 0.47
C PHE A 24 -46.62 2.89 -0.12
N GLU A 25 -47.67 3.68 0.12
CA GLU A 25 -47.71 5.05 -0.29
C GLU A 25 -46.81 5.92 0.59
N MET A 26 -45.94 6.72 -0.02
CA MET A 26 -45.05 7.64 0.66
C MET A 26 -45.27 9.07 0.18
N TYR A 27 -45.46 9.95 1.14
CA TYR A 27 -45.57 11.40 0.91
C TYR A 27 -44.29 12.07 1.41
N ILE A 28 -43.80 13.03 0.65
CA ILE A 28 -42.55 13.71 0.91
C ILE A 28 -42.87 15.15 1.26
N LEU A 29 -42.47 15.58 2.46
CA LEU A 29 -42.68 16.90 2.98
C LEU A 29 -41.33 17.59 3.15
N GLN A 30 -41.37 18.93 3.13
CA GLN A 30 -40.24 19.77 3.46
C GLN A 30 -40.68 20.84 4.46
N ASP A 31 -39.86 21.15 5.48
CA ASP A 31 -40.08 22.22 6.42
C ASP A 31 -39.47 23.54 5.90
N LEU A 32 -39.63 24.60 6.68
CA LEU A 32 -39.11 25.95 6.37
C LEU A 32 -37.58 26.02 6.38
N ASP A 33 -36.92 25.08 7.04
CA ASP A 33 -35.44 24.95 7.12
C ASP A 33 -34.88 24.01 6.05
N LEU A 34 -35.70 23.61 5.06
CA LEU A 34 -35.37 22.75 3.93
C LEU A 34 -35.03 21.29 4.31
N ASN A 35 -35.40 20.84 5.52
CA ASN A 35 -35.26 19.44 5.88
C ASN A 35 -36.38 18.61 5.24
N PHE A 36 -36.09 17.38 4.84
CA PHE A 36 -37.05 16.44 4.29
C PHE A 36 -37.68 15.60 5.40
N TYR A 37 -38.98 15.33 5.24
CA TYR A 37 -39.77 14.45 6.13
C TYR A 37 -40.55 13.47 5.27
N TYR A 38 -40.64 12.24 5.74
CA TYR A 38 -41.40 11.21 5.09
C TYR A 38 -42.65 10.86 5.89
N VAL A 39 -43.76 10.71 5.19
CA VAL A 39 -44.99 10.13 5.72
C VAL A 39 -45.21 8.81 5.02
N ALA A 40 -45.11 7.71 5.75
CA ALA A 40 -45.31 6.37 5.27
C ALA A 40 -46.71 5.90 5.62
N ASN A 41 -47.58 5.71 4.62
CA ASN A 41 -48.91 5.17 4.78
C ASN A 41 -48.87 3.64 4.56
N LEU A 42 -48.67 2.88 5.65
CA LEU A 42 -48.57 1.43 5.60
C LEU A 42 -49.92 0.77 5.44
N ASP A 43 -50.92 1.31 6.17
CA ASP A 43 -52.35 0.98 6.05
C ASP A 43 -53.18 2.10 6.70
N SER A 44 -54.51 2.00 6.65
CA SER A 44 -55.42 3.05 7.11
C SER A 44 -55.27 3.44 8.61
N GLU A 45 -54.61 2.62 9.41
CA GLU A 45 -54.34 2.88 10.83
C GLU A 45 -52.88 3.10 11.17
N ASN A 46 -51.96 2.65 10.31
CA ASN A 46 -50.52 2.69 10.54
C ASN A 46 -49.83 3.74 9.62
N ILE A 47 -49.93 4.99 10.05
CA ILE A 47 -49.31 6.14 9.38
C ILE A 47 -48.12 6.60 10.20
N LEU A 48 -46.93 6.59 9.60
CA LEU A 48 -45.68 6.94 10.26
C LEU A 48 -45.15 8.26 9.67
N PHE A 49 -44.75 9.17 10.55
CA PHE A 49 -44.18 10.45 10.19
C PHE A 49 -42.85 10.68 10.89
N GLY A 50 -41.90 11.20 10.20
CA GLY A 50 -40.61 11.55 10.79
C GLY A 50 -39.64 12.19 9.82
N LYS A 51 -38.54 12.71 10.36
CA LYS A 51 -37.46 13.29 9.58
C LYS A 51 -36.76 12.22 8.74
N ALA A 52 -36.55 12.53 7.46
CA ALA A 52 -35.77 11.71 6.55
C ALA A 52 -34.29 12.02 6.75
N VAL A 53 -33.48 11.01 7.02
CA VAL A 53 -32.05 11.15 7.37
C VAL A 53 -31.17 10.26 6.52
N SER A 54 -29.91 10.68 6.33
CA SER A 54 -28.87 9.87 5.71
C SER A 54 -28.40 8.74 6.63
N ASP A 55 -27.71 7.76 6.06
CA ASP A 55 -27.19 6.63 6.84
C ASP A 55 -26.23 7.05 7.97
N ASP A 56 -25.51 8.15 7.82
CA ASP A 56 -24.59 8.67 8.85
C ASP A 56 -25.33 9.28 10.07
N GLU A 57 -26.57 9.73 9.90
CA GLU A 57 -27.36 10.41 10.93
C GLU A 57 -28.34 9.48 11.66
N ILE A 58 -28.50 8.24 11.23
CA ILE A 58 -29.50 7.28 11.73
C ILE A 58 -29.45 7.09 13.23
N PHE A 59 -28.26 6.98 13.81
CA PHE A 59 -28.08 6.72 15.24
C PHE A 59 -28.35 7.92 16.14
N SER A 60 -28.45 9.12 15.58
CA SER A 60 -28.71 10.36 16.31
C SER A 60 -30.15 10.87 16.14
N THR A 61 -30.94 10.22 15.32
CA THR A 61 -32.29 10.66 14.95
C THR A 61 -33.35 9.97 15.78
N SER A 62 -34.46 10.69 16.06
CA SER A 62 -35.66 10.15 16.69
C SER A 62 -36.38 9.20 15.73
N TYR A 63 -36.94 8.11 16.26
CA TYR A 63 -37.78 7.22 15.46
C TYR A 63 -39.04 7.91 14.96
N ALA A 64 -39.60 7.40 13.86
CA ALA A 64 -40.87 7.87 13.32
C ALA A 64 -41.99 7.81 14.35
N THR A 65 -42.85 8.82 14.33
CA THR A 65 -44.05 8.87 15.20
C THR A 65 -45.27 8.34 14.47
N HIS A 66 -46.18 7.81 15.20
CA HIS A 66 -47.47 7.33 14.66
C HIS A 66 -48.42 8.52 14.60
N GLU A 67 -48.82 8.96 13.39
CA GLU A 67 -49.63 10.17 13.20
C GLU A 67 -50.83 9.93 12.25
N PRO A 68 -51.84 9.19 12.68
CA PRO A 68 -53.02 8.88 11.87
C PRO A 68 -53.87 10.15 11.53
N SER A 69 -53.69 11.21 12.28
CA SER A 69 -54.37 12.52 12.04
C SER A 69 -53.95 13.19 10.71
N LEU A 70 -52.87 12.73 10.08
CA LEU A 70 -52.43 13.25 8.75
C LEU A 70 -53.34 12.76 7.61
N PHE A 71 -54.27 11.85 7.85
CA PHE A 71 -55.26 11.40 6.90
C PHE A 71 -56.68 11.73 7.36
N ILE A 72 -57.37 12.60 6.65
CA ILE A 72 -58.75 12.99 6.95
C ILE A 72 -59.65 12.44 5.85
N ASN A 73 -60.59 11.57 6.21
CA ASN A 73 -61.50 10.89 5.28
C ASN A 73 -60.76 10.10 4.15
N GLY A 74 -59.54 9.61 4.42
CA GLY A 74 -58.74 8.84 3.47
C GLY A 74 -57.88 9.70 2.51
N GLU A 75 -57.94 11.04 2.68
CA GLU A 75 -57.06 11.96 1.93
C GLU A 75 -55.95 12.50 2.82
N PHE A 76 -54.73 12.58 2.26
CA PHE A 76 -53.55 13.12 2.94
C PHE A 76 -53.70 14.61 3.16
N SER A 77 -53.51 15.06 4.41
CA SER A 77 -53.50 16.47 4.80
C SER A 77 -52.13 16.88 5.30
N THR A 78 -51.53 17.86 4.65
CA THR A 78 -50.20 18.38 5.04
C THR A 78 -50.30 19.11 6.38
N PRO A 79 -49.45 18.74 7.37
CA PRO A 79 -49.45 19.40 8.67
C PRO A 79 -48.93 20.85 8.58
N ASP A 80 -49.33 21.70 9.56
CA ASP A 80 -48.87 23.07 9.64
C ASP A 80 -47.35 23.19 9.75
N GLY A 81 -46.74 24.06 8.98
CA GLY A 81 -45.30 24.27 8.94
C GLY A 81 -44.54 23.41 7.93
N TYR A 82 -45.25 22.54 7.24
CA TYR A 82 -44.69 21.74 6.15
C TYR A 82 -45.38 22.00 4.83
N TYR A 83 -44.68 21.72 3.72
CA TYR A 83 -45.31 21.65 2.41
C TYR A 83 -44.98 20.35 1.71
N GLN A 84 -45.92 19.80 0.98
CA GLN A 84 -45.77 18.58 0.22
C GLN A 84 -45.03 18.90 -1.09
N LEU A 85 -43.94 18.15 -1.37
CA LEU A 85 -43.23 18.29 -2.62
C LEU A 85 -44.07 17.79 -3.81
N SER A 86 -44.18 18.63 -4.83
CA SER A 86 -44.77 18.19 -6.11
C SER A 86 -43.88 17.15 -6.80
N GLY A 87 -44.47 16.35 -7.71
CA GLY A 87 -43.71 15.34 -8.45
C GLY A 87 -42.49 15.89 -9.21
N LYS A 88 -42.56 17.14 -9.68
CA LYS A 88 -41.40 17.80 -10.33
C LYS A 88 -40.27 18.10 -9.34
N GLU A 89 -40.59 18.57 -8.13
CA GLU A 89 -39.61 18.85 -7.08
C GLU A 89 -38.99 17.55 -6.55
N GLN A 90 -39.78 16.47 -6.46
CA GLN A 90 -39.28 15.15 -6.09
C GLN A 90 -38.32 14.61 -7.13
N ILE A 91 -38.58 14.77 -8.44
CA ILE A 91 -37.67 14.40 -9.50
C ILE A 91 -36.38 15.24 -9.46
N ALA A 92 -36.50 16.55 -9.24
CA ALA A 92 -35.34 17.43 -9.14
C ALA A 92 -34.41 17.08 -7.98
N ASN A 93 -34.95 16.54 -6.87
CA ASN A 93 -34.21 16.11 -5.68
C ASN A 93 -34.04 14.59 -5.59
N SER A 94 -34.29 13.85 -6.68
CA SER A 94 -34.38 12.37 -6.65
C SER A 94 -33.18 11.67 -6.07
N THR A 95 -31.98 12.12 -6.37
CA THR A 95 -30.74 11.53 -5.84
C THR A 95 -30.70 11.65 -4.32
N THR A 96 -30.90 12.85 -3.79
CA THR A 96 -30.91 13.11 -2.34
C THR A 96 -32.01 12.32 -1.64
N LEU A 97 -33.24 12.35 -2.19
CA LEU A 97 -34.39 11.67 -1.57
C LEU A 97 -34.25 10.13 -1.54
N GLN A 98 -33.58 9.53 -2.51
CA GLN A 98 -33.31 8.10 -2.51
C GLN A 98 -32.23 7.64 -1.52
N GLU A 99 -31.35 8.55 -1.14
CA GLU A 99 -30.31 8.31 -0.13
C GLU A 99 -30.83 8.50 1.32
N LEU A 100 -32.02 9.09 1.49
CA LEU A 100 -32.61 9.33 2.79
C LEU A 100 -33.53 8.19 3.21
N SER A 101 -33.60 7.95 4.52
CA SER A 101 -34.45 6.92 5.14
C SER A 101 -35.29 7.51 6.26
N LEU A 102 -36.53 7.02 6.42
CA LEU A 102 -37.33 7.20 7.61
C LEU A 102 -37.01 6.05 8.59
N VAL A 103 -36.50 6.38 9.76
CA VAL A 103 -36.15 5.39 10.78
C VAL A 103 -37.41 5.03 11.59
N ILE A 104 -37.91 3.83 11.44
CA ILE A 104 -39.12 3.33 12.12
C ILE A 104 -38.74 2.81 13.51
N ASP A 105 -37.76 1.94 13.56
CA ASP A 105 -37.16 1.41 14.78
C ASP A 105 -35.67 1.10 14.56
N LYS A 106 -35.02 0.46 15.55
CA LYS A 106 -33.60 0.13 15.50
C LYS A 106 -33.19 -0.63 14.23
N ASN A 107 -34.10 -1.46 13.71
CA ASN A 107 -33.79 -2.43 12.64
C ASN A 107 -34.64 -2.20 11.37
N THR A 108 -35.64 -1.33 11.42
CA THR A 108 -36.63 -1.14 10.36
C THR A 108 -36.58 0.28 9.81
N ARG A 109 -36.51 0.41 8.51
CA ARG A 109 -36.46 1.70 7.80
C ARG A 109 -37.43 1.70 6.62
N ALA A 110 -37.93 2.88 6.27
CA ALA A 110 -38.67 3.12 5.05
C ALA A 110 -37.85 4.03 4.13
N GLN A 111 -37.68 3.62 2.90
CA GLN A 111 -36.94 4.36 1.88
C GLN A 111 -37.83 4.63 0.67
N LEU A 112 -37.53 5.74 -0.03
CA LEU A 112 -38.22 6.06 -1.29
C LEU A 112 -37.75 5.08 -2.37
N TYR A 113 -38.70 4.33 -2.93
CA TYR A 113 -38.45 3.34 -3.97
C TYR A 113 -38.73 3.87 -5.38
N LYS A 114 -39.87 4.55 -5.55
CA LYS A 114 -40.30 5.05 -6.86
C LYS A 114 -41.02 6.39 -6.70
N ILE A 115 -40.56 7.39 -7.43
CA ILE A 115 -41.17 8.72 -7.47
C ILE A 115 -42.38 8.72 -8.40
N SER A 116 -43.52 9.26 -7.94
CA SER A 116 -44.70 9.50 -8.72
C SER A 116 -44.78 10.96 -9.16
N VAL A 117 -45.14 11.19 -10.44
CA VAL A 117 -45.38 12.55 -10.94
C VAL A 117 -46.75 13.06 -10.50
N PHE A 118 -47.68 12.15 -10.27
CA PHE A 118 -49.05 12.42 -9.84
C PHE A 118 -49.41 11.57 -8.65
N GLY A 119 -49.68 12.20 -7.50
CA GLY A 119 -50.05 11.51 -6.26
C GLY A 119 -48.87 11.11 -5.37
N ALA A 120 -49.10 10.12 -4.51
CA ALA A 120 -48.10 9.62 -3.61
C ALA A 120 -46.98 8.86 -4.34
N SER A 121 -45.77 9.00 -3.87
CA SER A 121 -44.63 8.16 -4.30
C SER A 121 -44.71 6.81 -3.61
N THR A 122 -43.94 5.84 -4.09
CA THR A 122 -43.89 4.50 -3.49
C THR A 122 -42.67 4.43 -2.58
N GLY A 123 -42.90 4.09 -1.32
CA GLY A 123 -41.86 3.70 -0.37
C GLY A 123 -41.75 2.19 -0.27
N ARG A 124 -40.63 1.74 0.26
CA ARG A 124 -40.36 0.33 0.58
C ARG A 124 -39.80 0.20 1.97
N ILE A 125 -40.35 -0.69 2.78
CA ILE A 125 -39.80 -1.06 4.06
C ILE A 125 -38.67 -2.05 3.86
N THR A 126 -37.58 -1.80 4.57
CA THR A 126 -36.48 -2.73 4.75
C THR A 126 -36.31 -2.95 6.26
N SER A 127 -36.50 -4.17 6.72
CA SER A 127 -36.12 -4.56 8.08
C SER A 127 -34.82 -5.33 8.01
N THR A 128 -33.91 -4.96 8.88
CA THR A 128 -32.59 -5.62 8.97
C THR A 128 -32.53 -6.42 10.26
N SER A 129 -32.03 -7.64 10.18
CA SER A 129 -31.74 -8.48 11.33
C SER A 129 -30.24 -8.63 11.50
N GLN A 130 -29.81 -8.87 12.73
CA GLN A 130 -28.41 -9.12 13.01
C GLN A 130 -27.93 -10.35 12.25
N LEU A 131 -26.85 -10.21 11.49
CA LEU A 131 -26.32 -11.30 10.66
C LEU A 131 -25.65 -12.38 11.49
N TYR A 132 -24.91 -11.98 12.52
CA TYR A 132 -24.19 -12.90 13.39
C TYR A 132 -24.58 -12.69 14.84
N THR A 133 -24.74 -13.77 15.57
CA THR A 133 -24.92 -13.78 17.02
C THR A 133 -23.84 -14.66 17.64
N TYR A 134 -23.10 -14.14 18.63
CA TYR A 134 -22.05 -14.92 19.29
C TYR A 134 -22.65 -15.88 20.33
N ASP A 135 -22.32 -17.15 20.20
CA ASP A 135 -22.69 -18.22 21.15
C ASP A 135 -21.49 -18.47 22.09
N GLU A 136 -21.60 -17.97 23.32
CA GLU A 136 -20.55 -18.13 24.32
C GLU A 136 -20.34 -19.59 24.75
N MET A 137 -21.37 -20.44 24.70
CA MET A 137 -21.26 -21.85 25.12
C MET A 137 -20.42 -22.66 24.12
N ASN A 138 -20.62 -22.41 22.84
CA ASN A 138 -19.94 -23.14 21.78
C ASN A 138 -18.68 -22.41 21.27
N ASP A 139 -18.39 -21.21 21.77
CA ASP A 139 -17.33 -20.32 21.30
C ASP A 139 -17.37 -20.16 19.78
N ALA A 140 -18.53 -19.85 19.22
CA ALA A 140 -18.80 -19.81 17.81
C ALA A 140 -19.76 -18.66 17.47
N LEU A 141 -19.73 -18.19 16.19
CA LEU A 141 -20.76 -17.30 15.67
C LEU A 141 -21.90 -18.11 15.06
N PHE A 142 -23.12 -17.72 15.33
CA PHE A 142 -24.30 -18.23 14.65
C PHE A 142 -24.66 -17.27 13.52
N ASN A 143 -24.68 -17.75 12.28
CA ASN A 143 -25.13 -16.98 11.12
C ASN A 143 -26.65 -17.10 11.02
N ASN A 144 -27.35 -16.00 11.35
CA ASN A 144 -28.82 -15.97 11.39
C ASN A 144 -29.45 -16.02 9.97
N ALA A 145 -28.71 -15.68 8.92
CA ALA A 145 -29.21 -15.73 7.54
C ALA A 145 -29.23 -17.16 6.97
N THR A 146 -28.24 -17.98 7.31
CA THR A 146 -28.09 -19.35 6.79
C THR A 146 -28.40 -20.42 7.85
N ASN A 147 -28.69 -20.03 9.10
CA ASN A 147 -28.85 -20.91 10.26
C ASN A 147 -27.68 -21.88 10.46
N THR A 148 -26.44 -21.39 10.21
CA THR A 148 -25.22 -22.18 10.33
C THR A 148 -24.37 -21.72 11.50
N LEU A 149 -23.72 -22.67 12.17
CA LEU A 149 -22.73 -22.38 13.21
C LEU A 149 -21.33 -22.21 12.56
N CYS A 150 -20.69 -21.13 12.91
CA CYS A 150 -19.36 -20.75 12.40
C CYS A 150 -18.34 -20.89 13.54
N PRO A 151 -17.61 -21.99 13.62
CA PRO A 151 -16.66 -22.24 14.71
C PRO A 151 -15.44 -21.31 14.59
N VAL A 152 -14.74 -21.18 15.72
CA VAL A 152 -13.43 -20.54 15.75
C VAL A 152 -12.40 -21.45 15.10
N VAL A 153 -11.70 -20.94 14.10
CA VAL A 153 -10.54 -21.58 13.49
C VAL A 153 -9.34 -20.64 13.59
N LYS A 154 -8.46 -20.91 14.56
CA LYS A 154 -7.29 -20.09 14.90
C LYS A 154 -7.64 -18.65 15.30
N ASP A 155 -7.54 -17.71 14.38
CA ASP A 155 -7.67 -16.27 14.56
C ASP A 155 -8.92 -15.68 13.91
N ASN A 156 -9.78 -16.52 13.35
CA ASN A 156 -11.02 -16.13 12.67
C ASN A 156 -12.18 -17.05 13.05
N PHE A 157 -13.39 -16.62 12.69
CA PHE A 157 -14.55 -17.52 12.57
C PHE A 157 -14.59 -18.05 11.14
N GLU A 158 -14.94 -19.31 10.95
CA GLU A 158 -15.09 -19.93 9.65
C GLU A 158 -16.53 -20.39 9.43
N CYS A 159 -17.19 -19.83 8.40
CA CYS A 159 -18.52 -20.25 7.95
C CYS A 159 -18.42 -20.88 6.56
N GLU A 160 -18.91 -22.11 6.42
CA GLU A 160 -18.96 -22.80 5.12
C GLU A 160 -17.60 -22.87 4.39
N GLY A 161 -16.51 -23.01 5.13
CA GLY A 161 -15.15 -23.06 4.56
C GLY A 161 -14.57 -21.70 4.18
N LYS A 162 -15.21 -20.61 4.59
CA LYS A 162 -14.70 -19.24 4.36
C LYS A 162 -14.42 -18.56 5.70
N GLU A 163 -13.23 -17.96 5.80
CA GLU A 163 -12.86 -17.13 6.94
C GLU A 163 -13.66 -15.82 6.95
N ILE A 164 -14.16 -15.43 8.13
CA ILE A 164 -14.93 -14.20 8.30
C ILE A 164 -14.02 -13.13 8.92
N GLU A 165 -13.82 -12.04 8.19
CA GLU A 165 -13.12 -10.86 8.71
C GLU A 165 -14.08 -9.96 9.51
N PRO A 166 -13.61 -9.26 10.58
CA PRO A 166 -12.22 -9.22 11.05
C PRO A 166 -11.88 -10.38 11.97
N GLY A 167 -10.67 -10.90 11.84
CA GLY A 167 -10.06 -11.82 12.79
C GLY A 167 -9.36 -11.12 13.96
N TRP A 168 -8.66 -11.90 14.79
CA TRP A 168 -7.89 -11.37 15.92
C TRP A 168 -6.47 -11.95 15.94
N ARG A 169 -5.58 -11.31 16.69
CA ARG A 169 -4.19 -11.76 16.82
C ARG A 169 -4.10 -12.95 17.76
N VAL A 170 -3.50 -14.04 17.28
CA VAL A 170 -3.15 -15.23 18.08
C VAL A 170 -1.65 -15.46 18.07
N TYR A 171 -1.16 -16.10 19.12
CA TYR A 171 0.25 -16.49 19.16
C TYR A 171 0.44 -17.83 18.47
N VAL A 172 1.08 -17.80 17.29
CA VAL A 172 1.32 -18.99 16.44
C VAL A 172 2.70 -19.62 16.65
N GLY A 173 3.51 -19.11 17.58
CA GLY A 173 4.85 -19.61 17.85
C GLY A 173 5.72 -19.71 16.60
N GLY A 174 6.29 -20.87 16.34
CA GLY A 174 7.15 -21.15 15.18
C GLY A 174 6.42 -21.66 13.93
N GLU A 175 5.10 -21.73 13.91
CA GLU A 175 4.32 -22.35 12.82
C GLU A 175 4.59 -21.69 11.46
N ASN A 176 4.67 -20.36 11.41
CA ASN A 176 4.95 -19.63 10.18
C ASN A 176 6.35 -19.94 9.63
N TYR A 177 7.35 -20.09 10.51
CA TYR A 177 8.69 -20.50 10.12
C TYR A 177 8.69 -21.95 9.61
N SER A 178 7.98 -22.83 10.29
CA SER A 178 7.83 -24.24 9.84
C SER A 178 7.18 -24.29 8.45
N LYS A 179 6.10 -23.54 8.20
CA LYS A 179 5.46 -23.43 6.88
C LYS A 179 6.40 -22.88 5.82
N LEU A 180 7.19 -21.85 6.16
CA LEU A 180 8.17 -21.24 5.26
C LEU A 180 9.19 -22.28 4.76
N PHE A 181 9.72 -23.12 5.66
CA PHE A 181 10.76 -24.09 5.33
C PHE A 181 10.23 -25.44 4.83
N SER A 182 8.99 -25.82 5.15
CA SER A 182 8.39 -27.07 4.69
C SER A 182 7.71 -26.94 3.32
N SER A 183 7.16 -25.77 2.98
CA SER A 183 6.47 -25.57 1.72
C SER A 183 7.45 -25.50 0.54
N GLN A 184 7.40 -26.49 -0.35
CA GLN A 184 8.24 -26.53 -1.54
C GLN A 184 7.97 -25.35 -2.49
N ARG A 185 6.73 -24.84 -2.53
CA ARG A 185 6.33 -23.68 -3.33
C ARG A 185 7.05 -22.39 -2.87
N ILE A 186 7.35 -22.26 -1.58
CA ILE A 186 8.02 -21.09 -1.00
C ILE A 186 9.53 -21.27 -0.96
N ARG A 187 10.01 -22.46 -0.58
CA ARG A 187 11.45 -22.74 -0.34
C ARG A 187 12.31 -22.54 -1.58
N GLY A 188 11.84 -22.96 -2.75
CA GLY A 188 12.58 -22.81 -4.01
C GLY A 188 12.84 -21.34 -4.36
N PRO A 189 11.79 -20.54 -4.56
CA PRO A 189 11.92 -19.10 -4.82
C PRO A 189 12.70 -18.35 -3.71
N LEU A 190 12.43 -18.65 -2.44
CA LEU A 190 13.12 -18.03 -1.30
C LEU A 190 14.64 -18.22 -1.37
N GLY A 191 15.11 -19.44 -1.70
CA GLY A 191 16.54 -19.71 -1.82
C GLY A 191 17.21 -18.88 -2.92
N VAL A 192 16.55 -18.73 -4.07
CA VAL A 192 17.06 -17.92 -5.19
C VAL A 192 17.10 -16.45 -4.83
N VAL A 193 16.03 -15.95 -4.22
CA VAL A 193 15.93 -14.54 -3.79
C VAL A 193 16.98 -14.24 -2.72
N THR A 194 17.09 -15.07 -1.70
CA THR A 194 18.10 -14.90 -0.63
C THR A 194 19.51 -14.86 -1.20
N LYS A 195 19.86 -15.81 -2.09
CA LYS A 195 21.17 -15.82 -2.76
C LYS A 195 21.41 -14.51 -3.51
N TRP A 196 20.43 -14.05 -4.28
CA TRP A 196 20.56 -12.80 -5.01
C TRP A 196 20.69 -11.58 -4.07
N THR A 197 19.93 -11.51 -2.99
CA THR A 197 20.02 -10.41 -2.01
C THR A 197 21.41 -10.31 -1.42
N PHE A 198 22.01 -11.44 -1.01
CA PHE A 198 23.41 -11.46 -0.54
C PHE A 198 24.39 -11.02 -1.64
N GLN A 199 24.24 -11.52 -2.86
CA GLN A 199 25.09 -11.12 -3.98
C GLN A 199 24.96 -9.65 -4.30
N PHE A 200 23.73 -9.13 -4.35
CA PHE A 200 23.46 -7.72 -4.60
C PHE A 200 24.10 -6.82 -3.54
N ALA A 201 23.87 -7.11 -2.25
CA ALA A 201 24.44 -6.33 -1.16
C ALA A 201 25.98 -6.34 -1.19
N LEU A 202 26.59 -7.50 -1.39
CA LEU A 202 28.05 -7.65 -1.44
C LEU A 202 28.65 -6.95 -2.66
N LEU A 203 28.11 -7.19 -3.86
CA LEU A 203 28.61 -6.57 -5.10
C LEU A 203 28.42 -5.06 -5.11
N SER A 204 27.30 -4.58 -4.56
CA SER A 204 27.06 -3.12 -4.41
C SER A 204 28.12 -2.45 -3.54
N VAL A 205 28.47 -3.06 -2.40
CA VAL A 205 29.55 -2.55 -1.55
C VAL A 205 30.90 -2.60 -2.26
N ILE A 206 31.22 -3.72 -2.90
CA ILE A 206 32.52 -3.89 -3.60
C ILE A 206 32.66 -2.86 -4.72
N PHE A 207 31.66 -2.71 -5.59
CA PHE A 207 31.75 -1.79 -6.73
C PHE A 207 31.75 -0.33 -6.28
N SER A 208 30.86 0.04 -5.35
CA SER A 208 30.84 1.41 -4.82
C SER A 208 32.13 1.75 -4.09
N PHE A 209 32.68 0.83 -3.32
CA PHE A 209 33.97 1.00 -2.63
C PHE A 209 35.13 1.08 -3.63
N ALA A 210 35.18 0.22 -4.64
CA ALA A 210 36.24 0.24 -5.63
C ALA A 210 36.26 1.60 -6.39
N VAL A 211 35.09 2.08 -6.84
CA VAL A 211 34.98 3.39 -7.49
C VAL A 211 35.35 4.53 -6.54
N GLY A 212 34.78 4.52 -5.33
CA GLY A 212 35.07 5.54 -4.31
C GLY A 212 36.54 5.60 -3.91
N LEU A 213 37.17 4.45 -3.69
CA LEU A 213 38.60 4.34 -3.38
C LEU A 213 39.48 4.84 -4.53
N LEU A 214 39.18 4.41 -5.76
CA LEU A 214 39.94 4.85 -6.95
C LEU A 214 39.90 6.37 -7.11
N LEU A 215 38.70 6.95 -6.99
CA LEU A 215 38.53 8.40 -7.07
C LEU A 215 39.21 9.12 -5.92
N SER A 216 39.14 8.62 -4.69
CA SER A 216 39.82 9.21 -3.54
C SER A 216 41.35 9.15 -3.67
N MET A 217 41.91 8.05 -4.19
CA MET A 217 43.35 7.95 -4.46
C MET A 217 43.81 8.95 -5.52
N ILE A 218 43.04 9.14 -6.61
CA ILE A 218 43.34 10.11 -7.66
C ILE A 218 43.29 11.54 -7.11
N LEU A 219 42.20 11.86 -6.38
CA LEU A 219 41.97 13.21 -5.87
C LEU A 219 42.76 13.55 -4.60
N ASN A 220 43.45 12.58 -4.00
CA ASN A 220 44.30 12.84 -2.82
C ASN A 220 45.78 13.07 -3.19
N LYS A 221 46.09 13.09 -4.50
CA LYS A 221 47.46 13.43 -4.96
C LYS A 221 47.74 14.91 -4.78
N ASP A 222 48.90 15.22 -4.24
CA ASP A 222 49.39 16.60 -4.12
C ASP A 222 49.54 17.24 -5.50
N GLY A 223 49.21 18.53 -5.62
CA GLY A 223 49.37 19.32 -6.86
C GLY A 223 48.22 19.25 -7.86
N LEU A 224 47.13 18.55 -7.56
CA LEU A 224 45.95 18.53 -8.47
C LEU A 224 45.25 19.89 -8.49
N LYS A 225 45.22 20.56 -9.64
CA LYS A 225 44.46 21.80 -9.81
C LYS A 225 42.95 21.52 -9.71
N PHE A 226 42.23 22.44 -9.08
CA PHE A 226 40.75 22.35 -8.93
C PHE A 226 40.25 21.16 -8.10
N GLN A 227 41.08 20.57 -7.26
CA GLN A 227 40.71 19.42 -6.41
C GLN A 227 39.39 19.61 -5.63
N ARG A 228 39.13 20.85 -5.13
CA ARG A 228 37.89 21.17 -4.41
C ARG A 228 36.63 21.04 -5.28
N ILE A 229 36.74 21.47 -6.56
CA ILE A 229 35.64 21.40 -7.52
C ILE A 229 35.32 19.92 -7.84
N TYR A 230 36.35 19.13 -8.16
CA TYR A 230 36.13 17.70 -8.43
C TYR A 230 35.51 16.97 -7.25
N ARG A 231 35.94 17.25 -6.01
CA ARG A 231 35.33 16.68 -4.83
C ARG A 231 33.86 17.07 -4.72
N ALA A 232 33.51 18.32 -4.95
CA ALA A 232 32.11 18.78 -4.93
C ALA A 232 31.27 18.08 -6.00
N VAL A 233 31.80 17.93 -7.22
CA VAL A 233 31.09 17.27 -8.33
C VAL A 233 30.83 15.78 -8.03
N PHE A 234 31.82 15.07 -7.46
CA PHE A 234 31.65 13.65 -7.14
C PHE A 234 30.73 13.38 -5.94
N ILE A 235 30.50 14.38 -5.07
CA ILE A 235 29.53 14.28 -3.98
C ILE A 235 28.11 14.61 -4.46
N LEU A 236 27.95 15.34 -5.58
CA LEU A 236 26.65 15.80 -6.08
C LEU A 236 25.59 14.70 -6.21
N PRO A 237 25.88 13.48 -6.70
CA PRO A 237 24.89 12.41 -6.78
C PRO A 237 24.28 12.04 -5.42
N TYR A 238 25.04 12.18 -4.35
CA TYR A 238 24.56 11.90 -2.98
C TYR A 238 23.55 12.94 -2.46
N ALA A 239 23.60 14.16 -3.01
CA ALA A 239 22.65 15.22 -2.66
C ALA A 239 21.25 15.01 -3.30
N ILE A 240 21.16 14.18 -4.33
CA ILE A 240 19.89 13.91 -5.02
C ILE A 240 19.15 12.78 -4.30
N PRO A 241 17.86 12.96 -3.94
CA PRO A 241 17.07 11.89 -3.33
C PRO A 241 17.12 10.61 -4.18
N ALA A 242 17.38 9.46 -3.53
CA ALA A 242 17.59 8.20 -4.23
C ALA A 242 16.40 7.78 -5.11
N PHE A 243 15.17 8.10 -4.70
CA PHE A 243 13.97 7.79 -5.49
C PHE A 243 13.91 8.60 -6.79
N VAL A 244 14.33 9.87 -6.79
CA VAL A 244 14.41 10.70 -8.00
C VAL A 244 15.45 10.12 -8.93
N SER A 245 16.63 9.81 -8.41
CA SER A 245 17.71 9.20 -9.18
C SER A 245 17.27 7.88 -9.82
N ALA A 246 16.56 7.02 -9.08
CA ALA A 246 16.05 5.76 -9.61
C ALA A 246 15.10 5.96 -10.81
N LEU A 247 14.20 6.94 -10.74
CA LEU A 247 13.27 7.25 -11.82
C LEU A 247 13.99 7.82 -13.05
N VAL A 248 14.98 8.71 -12.85
CA VAL A 248 15.82 9.24 -13.93
C VAL A 248 16.59 8.10 -14.60
N TRP A 249 17.25 7.23 -13.81
CA TRP A 249 17.96 6.09 -14.35
C TRP A 249 17.06 5.11 -15.11
N LYS A 250 15.81 4.91 -14.66
CA LYS A 250 14.83 4.11 -15.39
C LYS A 250 14.57 4.65 -16.79
N GLY A 251 14.51 5.99 -16.95
CA GLY A 251 14.41 6.64 -18.25
C GLY A 251 15.69 6.50 -19.09
N LEU A 252 16.87 6.70 -18.48
CA LEU A 252 18.17 6.56 -19.16
C LEU A 252 18.44 5.14 -19.65
N LEU A 253 17.95 4.14 -18.92
CA LEU A 253 18.07 2.71 -19.24
C LEU A 253 16.93 2.18 -20.12
N ASN A 254 16.07 3.06 -20.67
CA ASN A 254 15.04 2.63 -21.61
C ASN A 254 15.70 2.00 -22.85
N PRO A 255 15.30 0.77 -23.26
CA PRO A 255 15.93 0.09 -24.39
C PRO A 255 15.80 0.82 -25.71
N ASP A 256 14.66 1.50 -25.93
CA ASP A 256 14.30 2.07 -27.22
C ASP A 256 14.69 3.54 -27.34
N TYR A 257 14.59 4.32 -26.25
CA TYR A 257 14.81 5.78 -26.23
C TYR A 257 15.86 6.23 -25.21
N GLY A 258 16.48 5.29 -24.49
CA GLY A 258 17.41 5.59 -23.42
C GLY A 258 18.77 6.08 -23.93
N VAL A 259 19.28 7.13 -23.27
CA VAL A 259 20.58 7.75 -23.62
C VAL A 259 21.74 6.77 -23.50
N ILE A 260 21.66 5.80 -22.57
CA ILE A 260 22.74 4.80 -22.37
C ILE A 260 22.96 3.97 -23.64
N ASN A 261 21.90 3.43 -24.24
CA ASN A 261 22.03 2.67 -25.47
C ASN A 261 22.46 3.54 -26.66
N SER A 262 22.03 4.80 -26.72
CA SER A 262 22.46 5.75 -27.75
C SER A 262 23.94 6.01 -27.67
N TRP A 263 24.50 6.18 -26.46
CA TRP A 263 25.94 6.37 -26.27
C TRP A 263 26.76 5.12 -26.57
N LEU A 264 26.22 3.95 -26.24
CA LEU A 264 26.89 2.68 -26.51
C LEU A 264 26.68 2.17 -27.94
N GLY A 265 25.85 2.83 -28.75
CA GLY A 265 25.55 2.46 -30.13
C GLY A 265 26.79 2.18 -30.97
N PRO A 266 27.79 3.10 -31.06
CA PRO A 266 29.00 2.86 -31.80
C PRO A 266 29.80 1.64 -31.32
N LEU A 267 29.76 1.33 -30.03
CA LEU A 267 30.39 0.14 -29.45
C LEU A 267 29.66 -1.15 -29.84
N TYR A 268 28.33 -1.11 -29.85
CA TYR A 268 27.51 -2.24 -30.27
C TYR A 268 27.75 -2.58 -31.74
N GLU A 269 27.81 -1.56 -32.60
CA GLU A 269 28.13 -1.71 -34.01
C GLU A 269 29.55 -2.27 -34.23
N MET A 270 30.54 -1.74 -33.48
CA MET A 270 31.92 -2.21 -33.57
C MET A 270 32.12 -3.67 -33.15
N LEU A 271 31.34 -4.11 -32.17
CA LEU A 271 31.42 -5.49 -31.62
C LEU A 271 30.44 -6.45 -32.25
N ASP A 272 29.59 -6.01 -33.18
CA ASP A 272 28.52 -6.78 -33.83
C ASP A 272 27.60 -7.46 -32.81
N ILE A 273 27.15 -6.70 -31.77
CA ILE A 273 26.25 -7.17 -30.74
C ILE A 273 24.96 -6.35 -30.67
N GLU A 274 23.84 -6.99 -30.33
CA GLU A 274 22.59 -6.29 -30.13
C GLU A 274 22.63 -5.35 -28.92
N PRO A 275 21.94 -4.18 -28.99
CA PRO A 275 21.79 -3.28 -27.86
C PRO A 275 21.18 -3.96 -26.63
N VAL A 276 21.71 -3.67 -25.47
CA VAL A 276 21.26 -4.27 -24.22
C VAL A 276 19.82 -3.85 -23.92
N LYS A 277 18.96 -4.86 -23.75
CA LYS A 277 17.58 -4.67 -23.34
C LYS A 277 17.53 -4.57 -21.79
N TRP A 278 17.96 -3.41 -21.27
CA TRP A 278 17.94 -3.12 -19.83
C TRP A 278 16.57 -3.38 -19.23
N LEU A 279 16.52 -3.94 -18.02
CA LEU A 279 15.30 -4.22 -17.26
C LEU A 279 14.32 -5.23 -17.91
N LYS A 280 14.63 -5.79 -19.08
CA LYS A 280 13.79 -6.77 -19.78
C LYS A 280 14.19 -8.23 -19.53
N THR A 281 15.45 -8.48 -19.24
CA THR A 281 15.93 -9.83 -18.86
C THR A 281 16.46 -9.84 -17.43
N LYS A 282 16.53 -11.02 -16.83
CA LYS A 282 16.99 -11.17 -15.44
C LYS A 282 18.43 -10.66 -15.26
N GLU A 283 19.31 -11.01 -16.18
CA GLU A 283 20.73 -10.69 -16.14
C GLU A 283 20.95 -9.18 -16.35
N SER A 284 20.31 -8.60 -17.38
CA SER A 284 20.43 -7.17 -17.67
C SER A 284 19.78 -6.32 -16.58
N ALA A 285 18.67 -6.76 -16.00
CA ALA A 285 18.05 -6.06 -14.88
C ALA A 285 18.92 -6.07 -13.62
N ARG A 286 19.57 -7.20 -13.31
CA ARG A 286 20.53 -7.29 -12.20
C ARG A 286 21.73 -6.38 -12.39
N SER A 287 22.27 -6.36 -13.62
CA SER A 287 23.38 -5.46 -13.98
C SER A 287 22.96 -3.99 -13.90
N ALA A 288 21.75 -3.65 -14.37
CA ALA A 288 21.21 -2.30 -14.30
C ALA A 288 21.05 -1.84 -12.83
N VAL A 289 20.48 -2.68 -11.97
CA VAL A 289 20.30 -2.36 -10.55
C VAL A 289 21.66 -2.17 -9.86
N LEU A 290 22.64 -3.03 -10.13
CA LEU A 290 24.00 -2.87 -9.60
C LEU A 290 24.68 -1.59 -10.10
N LEU A 291 24.55 -1.26 -11.39
CA LEU A 291 25.10 -0.04 -11.97
C LEU A 291 24.54 1.20 -11.27
N VAL A 292 23.20 1.29 -11.18
CA VAL A 292 22.53 2.43 -10.54
C VAL A 292 22.86 2.52 -9.06
N ASN A 293 22.88 1.38 -8.37
CA ASN A 293 23.23 1.36 -6.95
C ASN A 293 24.70 1.74 -6.69
N THR A 294 25.59 1.35 -7.58
CA THR A 294 27.01 1.76 -7.55
C THR A 294 27.12 3.27 -7.73
N TRP A 295 26.37 3.84 -8.68
CA TRP A 295 26.35 5.29 -8.91
C TRP A 295 25.79 6.07 -7.72
N LEU A 296 24.81 5.54 -7.02
CA LEU A 296 24.28 6.15 -5.80
C LEU A 296 25.23 5.99 -4.60
N GLY A 297 25.95 4.86 -4.52
CA GLY A 297 26.76 4.48 -3.37
C GLY A 297 28.20 5.01 -3.42
N PHE A 298 28.78 5.21 -4.61
CA PHE A 298 30.20 5.59 -4.70
C PHE A 298 30.54 6.94 -4.03
N PRO A 299 29.65 7.97 -3.98
CA PRO A 299 30.02 9.22 -3.32
C PRO A 299 30.22 9.07 -1.83
N TYR A 300 29.38 8.25 -1.18
CA TYR A 300 29.58 7.91 0.23
C TYR A 300 30.90 7.18 0.45
N MET A 301 31.19 6.17 -0.37
CA MET A 301 32.47 5.44 -0.31
C MET A 301 33.67 6.35 -0.58
N PHE A 302 33.54 7.30 -1.51
CA PHE A 302 34.55 8.31 -1.79
C PHE A 302 34.83 9.21 -0.56
N LEU A 303 33.80 9.63 0.15
CA LEU A 303 33.95 10.45 1.36
C LEU A 303 34.67 9.69 2.47
N ILE A 304 34.21 8.48 2.81
CA ILE A 304 34.82 7.71 3.89
C ILE A 304 36.26 7.28 3.58
N THR A 305 36.53 6.88 2.33
CA THR A 305 37.89 6.50 1.92
C THR A 305 38.82 7.71 1.87
N THR A 306 38.33 8.88 1.43
CA THR A 306 39.13 10.13 1.47
C THR A 306 39.51 10.49 2.89
N GLY A 307 38.58 10.44 3.85
CA GLY A 307 38.85 10.71 5.26
C GLY A 307 39.86 9.72 5.86
N ALA A 308 39.65 8.44 5.59
CA ALA A 308 40.54 7.38 6.08
C ALA A 308 41.93 7.45 5.45
N LEU A 309 42.08 7.75 4.16
CA LEU A 309 43.38 7.94 3.53
C LEU A 309 44.16 9.14 4.11
N GLN A 310 43.45 10.21 4.47
CA GLN A 310 44.06 11.40 5.09
C GLN A 310 44.49 11.16 6.54
N SER A 311 43.95 10.17 7.23
CA SER A 311 44.34 9.81 8.59
C SER A 311 45.59 8.92 8.67
N ILE A 312 46.04 8.37 7.53
CA ILE A 312 47.27 7.56 7.49
C ILE A 312 48.49 8.45 7.53
N PRO A 313 49.42 8.27 8.50
CA PRO A 313 50.64 9.06 8.58
C PRO A 313 51.46 8.93 7.30
N LYS A 314 51.86 10.09 6.71
CA LYS A 314 52.65 10.11 5.48
C LYS A 314 54.04 9.49 5.66
N GLU A 315 54.58 9.57 6.87
CA GLU A 315 55.87 9.02 7.26
C GLU A 315 55.98 7.53 6.98
N LEU A 316 54.89 6.77 7.15
CA LEU A 316 54.85 5.33 6.80
C LEU A 316 55.08 5.07 5.32
N ILE A 317 54.48 5.91 4.46
CA ILE A 317 54.64 5.82 3.02
C ILE A 317 56.02 6.28 2.57
N GLU A 318 56.55 7.32 3.21
CA GLU A 318 57.87 7.84 2.94
C GLU A 318 58.97 6.84 3.39
N ALA A 319 58.86 6.24 4.54
CA ALA A 319 59.78 5.20 5.02
C ALA A 319 59.78 4.00 4.03
N ALA A 320 58.61 3.54 3.58
CA ALA A 320 58.50 2.46 2.60
C ALA A 320 59.20 2.81 1.28
N LYS A 321 59.14 4.08 0.83
CA LYS A 321 59.86 4.53 -0.38
C LYS A 321 61.37 4.51 -0.16
N VAL A 322 61.86 4.91 1.04
CA VAL A 322 63.28 4.83 1.36
C VAL A 322 63.78 3.38 1.35
N ASP A 323 62.94 2.44 1.81
CA ASP A 323 63.17 0.98 1.75
C ASP A 323 63.06 0.40 0.33
N GLY A 324 62.80 1.20 -0.68
CA GLY A 324 62.71 0.79 -2.10
C GLY A 324 61.38 0.20 -2.51
N ALA A 325 60.29 0.33 -1.71
CA ALA A 325 58.96 -0.16 -2.08
C ALA A 325 58.38 0.65 -3.24
N THR A 326 57.84 -0.06 -4.24
CA THR A 326 57.04 0.57 -5.30
C THR A 326 55.72 1.11 -4.77
N GLY A 327 55.07 2.05 -5.45
CA GLY A 327 53.77 2.60 -5.04
C GLY A 327 52.69 1.54 -4.88
N ILE A 328 52.71 0.52 -5.75
CA ILE A 328 51.77 -0.62 -5.64
C ILE A 328 52.04 -1.48 -4.39
N GLN A 329 53.32 -1.74 -4.08
CA GLN A 329 53.73 -2.46 -2.91
C GLN A 329 53.37 -1.68 -1.63
N SER A 330 53.61 -0.39 -1.56
CA SER A 330 53.24 0.48 -0.47
C SER A 330 51.73 0.53 -0.31
N PHE A 331 50.96 0.58 -1.39
CA PHE A 331 49.50 0.54 -1.32
C PHE A 331 49.00 -0.76 -0.69
N TRP A 332 49.36 -1.93 -1.22
CA TRP A 332 48.81 -3.20 -0.75
C TRP A 332 49.33 -3.66 0.61
N ARG A 333 50.54 -3.27 1.00
CA ARG A 333 51.16 -3.71 2.27
C ARG A 333 50.98 -2.74 3.41
N ILE A 334 50.73 -1.44 3.14
CA ILE A 334 50.63 -0.41 4.16
C ILE A 334 49.28 0.31 4.09
N THR A 335 49.00 0.98 2.96
CA THR A 335 47.84 1.86 2.85
C THR A 335 46.53 1.09 2.96
N PHE A 336 46.36 0.02 2.16
CA PHE A 336 45.11 -0.73 2.11
C PHE A 336 44.76 -1.44 3.42
N PRO A 337 45.66 -2.14 4.11
CA PRO A 337 45.34 -2.73 5.41
C PRO A 337 44.93 -1.69 6.47
N LEU A 338 45.64 -0.59 6.58
CA LEU A 338 45.32 0.48 7.52
C LEU A 338 43.97 1.14 7.19
N LEU A 339 43.72 1.37 5.89
CA LEU A 339 42.45 1.85 5.41
C LEU A 339 41.31 0.90 5.82
N MET A 340 41.47 -0.40 5.59
CA MET A 340 40.44 -1.41 5.91
C MET A 340 40.12 -1.48 7.39
N VAL A 341 41.12 -1.33 8.27
CA VAL A 341 40.88 -1.24 9.73
C VAL A 341 39.96 -0.08 10.07
N SER A 342 40.18 1.09 9.44
CA SER A 342 39.40 2.29 9.71
C SER A 342 37.98 2.25 9.17
N ILE A 343 37.75 1.63 7.99
CA ILE A 343 36.46 1.72 7.28
C ILE A 343 35.63 0.43 7.36
N SER A 344 36.15 -0.71 7.85
CA SER A 344 35.41 -1.98 7.91
C SER A 344 34.03 -1.87 8.58
N PRO A 345 33.86 -1.16 9.73
CA PRO A 345 32.53 -1.02 10.30
C PRO A 345 31.53 -0.32 9.38
N LEU A 346 32.01 0.67 8.60
CA LEU A 346 31.19 1.41 7.63
C LEU A 346 30.83 0.55 6.40
N LEU A 347 31.76 -0.33 5.98
CA LEU A 347 31.46 -1.30 4.91
C LEU A 347 30.43 -2.33 5.34
N ILE A 348 30.50 -2.82 6.58
CA ILE A 348 29.49 -3.73 7.14
C ILE A 348 28.13 -3.02 7.25
N GLY A 349 28.11 -1.77 7.72
CA GLY A 349 26.89 -0.95 7.74
C GLY A 349 26.30 -0.76 6.34
N SER A 350 27.15 -0.50 5.33
CA SER A 350 26.74 -0.37 3.94
C SER A 350 26.19 -1.69 3.36
N PHE A 351 26.77 -2.83 3.75
CA PHE A 351 26.24 -4.14 3.39
C PHE A 351 24.83 -4.32 3.95
N ALA A 352 24.61 -4.06 5.24
CA ALA A 352 23.30 -4.16 5.86
C ALA A 352 22.27 -3.20 5.24
N PHE A 353 22.69 -1.98 4.89
CA PHE A 353 21.83 -1.03 4.18
C PHE A 353 21.40 -1.57 2.80
N ASN A 354 22.35 -2.08 2.01
CA ASN A 354 22.06 -2.63 0.69
C ASN A 354 21.24 -3.92 0.76
N PHE A 355 21.45 -4.74 1.79
CA PHE A 355 20.67 -5.95 2.03
C PHE A 355 19.17 -5.66 2.21
N ASN A 356 18.84 -4.52 2.80
CA ASN A 356 17.46 -4.06 3.03
C ASN A 356 16.97 -3.07 1.96
N ASN A 357 17.67 -2.94 0.82
CA ASN A 357 17.33 -1.93 -0.19
C ASN A 357 16.18 -2.39 -1.08
N PHE A 358 14.95 -2.11 -0.64
CA PHE A 358 13.73 -2.34 -1.40
C PHE A 358 13.47 -1.24 -2.43
N THR A 359 13.59 0.02 -2.00
CA THR A 359 13.08 1.19 -2.73
C THR A 359 13.73 1.32 -4.12
N LEU A 360 15.05 1.18 -4.23
CA LEU A 360 15.74 1.29 -5.51
C LEU A 360 15.28 0.21 -6.49
N ILE A 361 15.22 -1.04 -6.04
CA ILE A 361 14.85 -2.19 -6.88
C ILE A 361 13.41 -2.05 -7.36
N PHE A 362 12.49 -1.67 -6.46
CA PHE A 362 11.09 -1.48 -6.78
C PHE A 362 10.86 -0.33 -7.77
N LEU A 363 11.46 0.83 -7.55
CA LEU A 363 11.28 2.00 -8.43
C LEU A 363 11.91 1.80 -9.81
N LEU A 364 13.04 1.11 -9.87
CA LEU A 364 13.76 0.88 -11.13
C LEU A 364 13.08 -0.19 -12.00
N SER A 365 12.70 -1.32 -11.40
CA SER A 365 12.23 -2.51 -12.14
C SER A 365 10.83 -2.99 -11.78
N GLY A 366 10.16 -2.39 -10.76
CA GLY A 366 8.89 -2.87 -10.23
C GLY A 366 8.99 -4.24 -9.55
N GLY A 367 10.20 -4.65 -9.14
CA GLY A 367 10.48 -6.00 -8.64
C GLY A 367 10.69 -7.05 -9.73
N GLY A 368 10.53 -6.67 -11.04
CA GLY A 368 10.66 -7.53 -12.21
C GLY A 368 12.04 -7.53 -12.85
N PRO A 369 12.20 -8.11 -14.06
CA PRO A 369 11.16 -8.41 -15.03
C PRO A 369 10.33 -9.63 -14.64
N PRO A 370 9.01 -9.60 -14.90
CA PRO A 370 8.19 -10.80 -14.83
C PRO A 370 8.61 -11.71 -15.96
N ILE A 371 9.39 -12.75 -15.67
CA ILE A 371 9.72 -13.77 -16.65
C ILE A 371 8.54 -14.73 -16.64
N ILE A 372 7.80 -14.79 -17.75
CA ILE A 372 6.77 -15.81 -17.96
C ILE A 372 7.43 -17.17 -17.75
N GLY A 373 7.03 -17.89 -16.72
CA GLY A 373 7.59 -19.21 -16.37
C GLY A 373 8.73 -19.22 -15.35
N SER A 374 9.25 -18.10 -14.87
CA SER A 374 10.13 -18.04 -13.71
C SER A 374 9.48 -17.23 -12.59
N GLU A 375 9.23 -17.85 -11.47
CA GLU A 375 8.60 -17.27 -10.29
C GLU A 375 9.52 -16.32 -9.50
N VAL A 376 10.64 -15.85 -10.09
CA VAL A 376 11.66 -15.11 -9.35
C VAL A 376 11.88 -13.74 -9.97
N SER A 377 11.39 -12.73 -9.28
CA SER A 377 11.69 -11.33 -9.54
C SER A 377 13.16 -10.99 -9.23
N VAL A 378 13.65 -9.85 -9.74
CA VAL A 378 15.03 -9.35 -9.54
C VAL A 378 15.26 -8.88 -8.10
N GLY A 379 14.21 -8.59 -7.38
CA GLY A 379 14.28 -8.08 -6.03
C GLY A 379 13.52 -8.96 -5.05
N TRP A 380 13.97 -8.99 -3.88
CA TRP A 380 13.48 -9.57 -2.63
C TRP A 380 14.30 -10.74 -2.17
#